data_8669f9b8cabdf01a9fabb1a68649d072
#
_entry.id   8669f9b8cabdf01a9fabb1a68649d072
#
_cell.length_a   1.000
_cell.length_b   1.000
_cell.length_c   1.000
_cell.angle_alpha   90.00
_cell.angle_beta   90.00
_cell.angle_gamma   90.00
#
_symmetry.space_group_name_H-M   'P 1'
#
loop_
_entity.id
_entity.type
_entity.pdbx_description
1 polymer ?
#
loop_
_entity_poly.entity_id
_entity_poly.type
_entity_poly.pdbx_seq_one_letter_code
_entity_poly.pdbx_strand_id
1 'polypeptide(L)'
;MKLNAMLMTAALATASMLSANVYADNTTRVAAASALGSVAGTAIGKNMGGTTGATLGAALGGAGGAAVASDKRHRTESAIGGALGGGAGYTVGKNMGGTNGGYMGSGLGAAGGAALGNKISKDKEYDRYQERKWKKKRNRR
;
A
#
# COMPACT_ATOMS: atom_id res chain seq x y z
N MET A 1 -13.42 17.38 -24.89
CA MET A 1 -14.37 16.26 -24.66
C MET A 1 -13.69 14.95 -24.23
N LYS A 2 -12.48 14.62 -24.68
CA LYS A 2 -11.77 13.38 -24.30
C LYS A 2 -11.26 13.37 -22.84
N LEU A 3 -10.92 14.51 -22.27
CA LEU A 3 -10.40 14.61 -20.90
C LEU A 3 -11.47 14.31 -19.84
N ASN A 4 -12.71 14.78 -20.06
CA ASN A 4 -13.81 14.52 -19.13
C ASN A 4 -14.27 13.05 -19.14
N ALA A 5 -14.22 12.39 -20.31
CA ALA A 5 -14.52 10.98 -20.43
C ALA A 5 -13.46 10.12 -19.72
N MET A 6 -12.20 10.53 -19.79
CA MET A 6 -11.09 9.83 -19.11
C MET A 6 -11.15 9.98 -17.58
N LEU A 7 -11.58 11.15 -17.10
CA LEU A 7 -11.82 11.38 -15.67
C LEU A 7 -13.03 10.59 -15.14
N MET A 8 -14.10 10.46 -15.92
CA MET A 8 -15.26 9.67 -15.53
C MET A 8 -14.99 8.17 -15.50
N THR A 9 -14.20 7.64 -16.45
CA THR A 9 -13.82 6.21 -16.43
C THR A 9 -12.86 5.89 -15.26
N ALA A 10 -11.96 6.78 -14.92
CA ALA A 10 -11.10 6.63 -13.75
C ALA A 10 -11.89 6.67 -12.43
N ALA A 11 -12.88 7.55 -12.32
CA ALA A 11 -13.75 7.64 -11.16
C ALA A 11 -14.65 6.40 -11.00
N LEU A 12 -15.13 5.84 -12.10
CA LEU A 12 -15.98 4.64 -12.08
C LEU A 12 -15.18 3.38 -11.73
N ALA A 13 -13.93 3.27 -12.21
CA ALA A 13 -13.01 2.18 -11.85
C ALA A 13 -12.61 2.21 -10.38
N THR A 14 -12.46 3.39 -9.77
CA THR A 14 -12.18 3.52 -8.33
C THR A 14 -13.39 3.17 -7.48
N ALA A 15 -14.60 3.49 -7.91
CA ALA A 15 -15.83 3.18 -7.19
C ALA A 15 -16.12 1.66 -7.13
N SER A 16 -15.81 0.91 -8.19
CA SER A 16 -16.02 -0.54 -8.22
C SER A 16 -15.02 -1.31 -7.32
N MET A 17 -13.84 -0.77 -7.06
CA MET A 17 -12.87 -1.36 -6.13
C MET A 17 -13.20 -1.08 -4.65
N LEU A 18 -13.96 -0.02 -4.34
CA LEU A 18 -14.40 0.24 -2.97
C LEU A 18 -15.46 -0.75 -2.48
N SER A 19 -16.25 -1.32 -3.38
CA SER A 19 -17.30 -2.29 -3.01
C SER A 19 -16.75 -3.68 -2.61
N ALA A 20 -15.51 -4.01 -2.97
CA ALA A 20 -14.85 -5.26 -2.56
C ALA A 20 -14.40 -5.28 -1.09
N ASN A 21 -14.52 -4.16 -0.38
CA ASN A 21 -14.01 -4.02 0.99
C ASN A 21 -14.90 -4.61 2.10
N VAL A 22 -16.12 -5.06 1.78
CA VAL A 22 -17.10 -5.45 2.81
C VAL A 22 -16.78 -6.80 3.47
N TYR A 23 -15.98 -7.65 2.81
CA TYR A 23 -15.58 -8.98 3.32
C TYR A 23 -14.06 -9.20 3.37
N ALA A 24 -13.26 -8.17 3.14
CA ALA A 24 -11.82 -8.32 3.08
C ALA A 24 -11.21 -8.31 4.49
N ASP A 25 -10.35 -9.28 4.77
CA ASP A 25 -9.45 -9.26 5.92
C ASP A 25 -8.66 -7.93 5.96
N ASN A 26 -8.29 -7.51 7.16
CA ASN A 26 -7.54 -6.27 7.37
C ASN A 26 -6.32 -6.14 6.44
N THR A 27 -5.60 -7.22 6.20
CA THR A 27 -4.46 -7.24 5.28
C THR A 27 -4.85 -6.91 3.84
N THR A 28 -5.98 -7.45 3.37
CA THR A 28 -6.51 -7.17 2.02
C THR A 28 -6.97 -5.71 1.88
N ARG A 29 -7.60 -5.16 2.92
CA ARG A 29 -7.98 -3.73 2.95
C ARG A 29 -6.77 -2.82 2.88
N VAL A 30 -5.72 -3.13 3.65
CA VAL A 30 -4.46 -2.38 3.66
C VAL A 30 -3.77 -2.46 2.28
N ALA A 31 -3.73 -3.64 1.67
CA ALA A 31 -3.18 -3.83 0.33
C ALA A 31 -3.94 -3.02 -0.73
N ALA A 32 -5.26 -3.09 -0.73
CA ALA A 32 -6.11 -2.36 -1.69
C ALA A 32 -5.96 -0.83 -1.54
N ALA A 33 -6.02 -0.33 -0.31
CA ALA A 33 -5.86 1.10 -0.04
C ALA A 33 -4.46 1.61 -0.39
N SER A 34 -3.43 0.82 -0.13
CA SER A 34 -2.05 1.13 -0.52
C SER A 34 -1.87 1.17 -2.03
N ALA A 35 -2.46 0.21 -2.76
CA ALA A 35 -2.44 0.19 -4.21
C ALA A 35 -3.10 1.43 -4.82
N LEU A 36 -4.31 1.76 -4.37
CA LEU A 36 -5.05 2.93 -4.85
C LEU A 36 -4.30 4.23 -4.54
N GLY A 37 -3.81 4.36 -3.32
CA GLY A 37 -3.02 5.52 -2.90
C GLY A 37 -1.76 5.67 -3.73
N SER A 38 -1.05 4.58 -3.99
CA SER A 38 0.18 4.58 -4.80
C SER A 38 -0.09 4.99 -6.25
N VAL A 39 -1.12 4.46 -6.90
CA VAL A 39 -1.49 4.84 -8.27
C VAL A 39 -1.91 6.31 -8.35
N ALA A 40 -2.73 6.78 -7.42
CA ALA A 40 -3.14 8.18 -7.35
C ALA A 40 -1.95 9.11 -7.09
N GLY A 41 -1.10 8.76 -6.14
CA GLY A 41 0.14 9.49 -5.84
C GLY A 41 1.10 9.52 -7.03
N THR A 42 1.22 8.41 -7.75
CA THR A 42 2.00 8.34 -9.00
C THR A 42 1.50 9.33 -10.04
N ALA A 43 0.19 9.39 -10.25
CA ALA A 43 -0.42 10.30 -11.23
C ALA A 43 -0.16 11.77 -10.89
N ILE A 44 -0.37 12.14 -9.64
CA ILE A 44 -0.13 13.50 -9.14
C ILE A 44 1.36 13.84 -9.23
N GLY A 45 2.19 12.96 -8.69
CA GLY A 45 3.65 13.16 -8.66
C GLY A 45 4.26 13.27 -10.04
N LYS A 46 3.75 12.50 -11.01
CA LYS A 46 4.20 12.58 -12.41
C LYS A 46 3.93 13.95 -13.03
N ASN A 47 2.79 14.55 -12.75
CA ASN A 47 2.44 15.88 -13.25
C ASN A 47 3.32 16.98 -12.62
N MET A 48 3.80 16.80 -11.40
CA MET A 48 4.59 17.78 -10.66
C MET A 48 6.10 17.66 -10.94
N GLY A 49 6.63 16.45 -11.12
CA GLY A 49 8.08 16.23 -11.21
C GLY A 49 8.48 15.07 -12.14
N GLY A 50 7.65 14.75 -13.14
CA GLY A 50 7.95 13.71 -14.11
C GLY A 50 8.17 12.34 -13.45
N THR A 51 9.24 11.66 -13.83
CA THR A 51 9.54 10.31 -13.31
C THR A 51 9.90 10.31 -11.82
N THR A 52 10.71 11.26 -11.39
CA THR A 52 11.11 11.39 -9.98
C THR A 52 9.90 11.72 -9.12
N GLY A 53 9.07 12.65 -9.57
CA GLY A 53 7.82 12.97 -8.89
C GLY A 53 6.86 11.79 -8.83
N ALA A 54 6.77 11.00 -9.90
CA ALA A 54 5.96 9.79 -9.93
C ALA A 54 6.44 8.74 -8.92
N THR A 55 7.74 8.51 -8.80
CA THR A 55 8.32 7.56 -7.83
C THR A 55 8.06 8.01 -6.39
N LEU A 56 8.28 9.30 -6.09
CA LEU A 56 7.99 9.86 -4.77
C LEU A 56 6.49 9.84 -4.47
N GLY A 57 5.66 10.18 -5.47
CA GLY A 57 4.21 10.12 -5.33
C GLY A 57 3.70 8.70 -5.10
N ALA A 58 4.28 7.71 -5.81
CA ALA A 58 3.97 6.29 -5.58
C ALA A 58 4.29 5.85 -4.15
N ALA A 59 5.45 6.23 -3.64
CA ALA A 59 5.89 5.89 -2.30
C ALA A 59 5.00 6.56 -1.24
N LEU A 60 4.77 7.86 -1.34
CA LEU A 60 3.94 8.61 -0.40
C LEU A 60 2.47 8.16 -0.44
N GLY A 61 1.93 7.94 -1.64
CA GLY A 61 0.56 7.46 -1.81
C GLY A 61 0.37 6.03 -1.28
N GLY A 62 1.34 5.15 -1.55
CA GLY A 62 1.35 3.79 -1.02
C GLY A 62 1.45 3.74 0.50
N ALA A 63 2.32 4.56 1.08
CA ALA A 63 2.44 4.72 2.53
C ALA A 63 1.16 5.26 3.16
N GLY A 64 0.61 6.34 2.60
CA GLY A 64 -0.61 6.99 3.08
C GLY A 64 -1.82 6.06 3.03
N GLY A 65 -2.03 5.38 1.91
CA GLY A 65 -3.10 4.40 1.75
C GLY A 65 -2.99 3.24 2.75
N ALA A 66 -1.77 2.69 2.90
CA ALA A 66 -1.50 1.65 3.89
C ALA A 66 -1.76 2.13 5.32
N ALA A 67 -1.29 3.34 5.66
CA ALA A 67 -1.44 3.90 7.00
C ALA A 67 -2.91 4.14 7.38
N VAL A 68 -3.71 4.65 6.44
CA VAL A 68 -5.14 4.93 6.68
C VAL A 68 -5.94 3.65 6.89
N ALA A 69 -5.65 2.62 6.09
CA ALA A 69 -6.38 1.35 6.14
C ALA A 69 -5.89 0.40 7.24
N SER A 70 -4.69 0.63 7.77
CA SER A 70 -4.07 -0.24 8.77
C SER A 70 -4.54 0.12 10.18
N ASP A 71 -4.62 -0.88 11.05
CA ASP A 71 -4.84 -0.67 12.48
C ASP A 71 -3.68 0.15 13.08
N LYS A 72 -4.01 0.93 14.13
CA LYS A 72 -3.04 1.81 14.81
C LYS A 72 -1.72 1.13 15.16
N ARG A 73 -1.76 -0.16 15.50
CA ARG A 73 -0.58 -0.94 15.90
C ARG A 73 0.33 -1.35 14.75
N HIS A 74 -0.23 -1.51 13.55
CA HIS A 74 0.47 -2.01 12.37
C HIS A 74 0.68 -0.92 11.31
N ARG A 75 0.28 0.31 11.62
CA ARG A 75 0.29 1.44 10.69
C ARG A 75 1.66 1.76 10.16
N THR A 76 2.66 1.80 11.03
CA THR A 76 4.03 2.17 10.66
C THR A 76 4.66 1.14 9.71
N GLU A 77 4.56 -0.14 10.06
CA GLU A 77 5.11 -1.23 9.24
C GLU A 77 4.40 -1.34 7.89
N SER A 78 3.06 -1.19 7.89
CA SER A 78 2.29 -1.20 6.65
C SER A 78 2.62 0.00 5.77
N ALA A 79 2.80 1.18 6.37
CA ALA A 79 3.17 2.40 5.64
C ALA A 79 4.56 2.29 5.02
N ILE A 80 5.55 1.78 5.77
CA ILE A 80 6.91 1.54 5.26
C ILE A 80 6.86 0.54 4.10
N GLY A 81 6.14 -0.57 4.28
CA GLY A 81 5.97 -1.58 3.23
C GLY A 81 5.31 -1.00 1.97
N GLY A 82 4.24 -0.23 2.15
CA GLY A 82 3.54 0.45 1.06
C GLY A 82 4.40 1.50 0.33
N ALA A 83 5.20 2.25 1.08
CA ALA A 83 6.15 3.23 0.51
C ALA A 83 7.22 2.56 -0.35
N LEU A 84 7.91 1.57 0.21
CA LEU A 84 8.97 0.84 -0.47
C LEU A 84 8.42 0.08 -1.68
N GLY A 85 7.31 -0.63 -1.50
CA GLY A 85 6.66 -1.38 -2.57
C GLY A 85 6.15 -0.48 -3.70
N GLY A 86 5.51 0.65 -3.37
CA GLY A 86 5.01 1.61 -4.35
C GLY A 86 6.11 2.27 -5.16
N GLY A 87 7.13 2.80 -4.52
CA GLY A 87 8.26 3.45 -5.16
C GLY A 87 9.11 2.51 -6.00
N ALA A 88 9.49 1.35 -5.43
CA ALA A 88 10.25 0.33 -6.14
C ALA A 88 9.43 -0.28 -7.29
N GLY A 89 8.16 -0.58 -7.05
CA GLY A 89 7.24 -1.12 -8.04
C GLY A 89 7.04 -0.19 -9.23
N TYR A 90 6.93 1.13 -8.99
CA TYR A 90 6.89 2.10 -10.07
C TYR A 90 8.15 2.06 -10.93
N THR A 91 9.32 2.08 -10.29
CA THR A 91 10.62 2.11 -10.99
C THR A 91 10.83 0.87 -11.84
N VAL A 92 10.59 -0.32 -11.26
CA VAL A 92 10.70 -1.60 -11.98
C VAL A 92 9.67 -1.69 -13.09
N GLY A 93 8.41 -1.40 -12.79
CA GLY A 93 7.32 -1.44 -13.77
C GLY A 93 7.53 -0.49 -14.94
N LYS A 94 8.07 0.71 -14.66
CA LYS A 94 8.41 1.67 -15.71
C LYS A 94 9.52 1.17 -16.65
N ASN A 95 10.53 0.50 -16.12
CA ASN A 95 11.61 -0.08 -16.93
C ASN A 95 11.12 -1.23 -17.82
N MET A 96 10.09 -1.96 -17.39
CA MET A 96 9.53 -3.09 -18.13
C MET A 96 8.45 -2.69 -19.14
N GLY A 97 7.58 -1.76 -18.79
CA GLY A 97 6.39 -1.41 -19.58
C GLY A 97 6.15 0.10 -19.74
N GLY A 98 7.20 0.92 -19.60
CA GLY A 98 7.10 2.37 -19.72
C GLY A 98 6.15 2.96 -18.66
N THR A 99 5.45 4.02 -19.01
CA THR A 99 4.54 4.72 -18.08
C THR A 99 3.41 3.84 -17.57
N ASN A 100 2.79 3.04 -18.43
CA ASN A 100 1.70 2.13 -18.01
C ASN A 100 2.21 1.03 -17.06
N GLY A 101 3.38 0.46 -17.38
CA GLY A 101 4.06 -0.48 -16.48
C GLY A 101 4.38 0.14 -15.12
N GLY A 102 4.77 1.41 -15.08
CA GLY A 102 5.01 2.15 -13.84
C GLY A 102 3.77 2.26 -12.95
N TYR A 103 2.61 2.59 -13.51
CA TYR A 103 1.34 2.64 -12.76
C TYR A 103 0.94 1.28 -12.22
N MET A 104 0.98 0.23 -13.04
CA MET A 104 0.66 -1.13 -12.61
C MET A 104 1.65 -1.62 -11.55
N GLY A 105 2.94 -1.38 -11.78
CA GLY A 105 4.00 -1.76 -10.84
C GLY A 105 3.88 -1.05 -9.50
N SER A 106 3.54 0.25 -9.50
CA SER A 106 3.35 0.99 -8.26
C SER A 106 2.18 0.46 -7.43
N GLY A 107 1.06 0.16 -8.06
CA GLY A 107 -0.12 -0.39 -7.38
C GLY A 107 0.14 -1.79 -6.81
N LEU A 108 0.67 -2.71 -7.63
CA LEU A 108 0.97 -4.07 -7.19
C LEU A 108 2.07 -4.12 -6.14
N GLY A 109 3.13 -3.32 -6.33
CA GLY A 109 4.22 -3.20 -5.38
C GLY A 109 3.76 -2.65 -4.03
N ALA A 110 2.98 -1.57 -4.04
CA ALA A 110 2.41 -0.99 -2.83
C ALA A 110 1.48 -1.96 -2.10
N ALA A 111 0.61 -2.67 -2.83
CA ALA A 111 -0.27 -3.68 -2.25
C ALA A 111 0.51 -4.79 -1.57
N GLY A 112 1.48 -5.39 -2.28
CA GLY A 112 2.32 -6.47 -1.76
C GLY A 112 3.17 -6.02 -0.57
N GLY A 113 3.84 -4.87 -0.70
CA GLY A 113 4.67 -4.29 0.36
C GLY A 113 3.88 -3.97 1.62
N ALA A 114 2.72 -3.33 1.49
CA ALA A 114 1.85 -3.02 2.62
C ALA A 114 1.28 -4.27 3.31
N ALA A 115 0.88 -5.28 2.52
CA ALA A 115 0.42 -6.57 3.05
C ALA A 115 1.52 -7.28 3.82
N LEU A 116 2.74 -7.31 3.29
CA LEU A 116 3.91 -7.89 3.98
C LEU A 116 4.21 -7.14 5.28
N GLY A 117 4.26 -5.80 5.24
CA GLY A 117 4.48 -4.97 6.43
C GLY A 117 3.45 -5.26 7.53
N ASN A 118 2.17 -5.33 7.15
CA ASN A 118 1.08 -5.64 8.07
C ASN A 118 1.22 -7.05 8.67
N LYS A 119 1.59 -8.04 7.85
CA LYS A 119 1.79 -9.42 8.30
C LYS A 119 2.96 -9.53 9.26
N ILE A 120 4.11 -8.95 8.91
CA ILE A 120 5.33 -8.96 9.77
C ILE A 120 5.02 -8.32 11.14
N SER A 121 4.24 -7.26 11.15
CA SER A 121 3.83 -6.61 12.40
C SER A 121 2.95 -7.51 13.27
N LYS A 122 2.01 -8.23 12.67
CA LYS A 122 1.18 -9.21 13.39
C LYS A 122 2.02 -10.35 13.98
N ASP A 123 2.95 -10.90 13.22
CA ASP A 123 3.81 -11.99 13.68
C ASP A 123 4.65 -11.57 14.89
N LYS A 124 5.20 -10.35 14.90
CA LYS A 124 5.92 -9.78 16.05
C LYS A 124 5.04 -9.64 17.31
N GLU A 125 3.75 -9.37 17.16
CA GLU A 125 2.83 -9.33 18.32
C GLU A 125 2.62 -10.71 18.92
N TYR A 126 2.48 -11.76 18.09
CA TYR A 126 2.37 -13.14 18.58
C TYR A 126 3.59 -13.57 19.38
N ASP A 127 4.80 -13.25 18.90
CA ASP A 127 6.05 -13.60 19.59
C ASP A 127 6.14 -12.89 20.95
N ARG A 128 5.84 -11.59 21.01
CA ARG A 128 5.83 -10.84 22.28
C ARG A 128 4.80 -11.39 23.27
N TYR A 129 3.65 -11.85 22.80
CA TYR A 129 2.63 -12.44 23.65
C TYR A 129 3.09 -13.77 24.24
N GLN A 130 3.76 -14.60 23.47
CA GLN A 130 4.34 -15.86 23.92
C GLN A 130 5.45 -15.63 24.94
N GLU A 131 6.36 -14.71 24.69
CA GLU A 131 7.42 -14.36 25.66
C GLU A 131 6.86 -13.89 27.01
N ARG A 132 5.82 -13.06 27.01
CA ARG A 132 5.16 -12.61 28.25
C ARG A 132 4.54 -13.76 29.02
N LYS A 133 3.93 -14.72 28.34
CA LYS A 133 3.40 -15.95 28.96
C LYS A 133 4.50 -16.77 29.62
N TRP A 134 5.62 -16.99 28.94
CA TRP A 134 6.76 -17.73 29.45
C TRP A 134 7.39 -17.06 30.67
N LYS A 135 7.59 -15.74 30.64
CA LYS A 135 8.11 -14.97 31.78
C LYS A 135 7.19 -15.06 32.99
N LYS A 136 5.87 -14.96 32.78
CA LYS A 136 4.90 -15.06 33.88
C LYS A 136 4.84 -16.48 34.50
N LYS A 137 5.01 -17.51 33.68
CA LYS A 137 5.05 -18.91 34.17
C LYS A 137 6.32 -19.19 34.95
N ARG A 138 7.46 -18.62 34.56
CA ARG A 138 8.76 -18.78 35.23
C ARG A 138 8.79 -18.11 36.60
N ASN A 139 8.17 -16.93 36.75
CA ASN A 139 8.12 -16.20 38.02
C ASN A 139 7.13 -16.77 39.05
N ARG A 140 6.34 -17.77 38.69
CA ARG A 140 5.39 -18.45 39.59
C ARG A 140 5.94 -19.76 40.18
N ARG A 141 7.15 -20.14 39.82
CA ARG A 141 7.89 -21.30 40.39
C ARG A 141 8.98 -20.83 41.31
#